data_6974e4c7b2885ff9f9759188782a925e
#
_entry.id   6974e4c7b2885ff9f9759188782a925e
#
_cell.length_a   1.000
_cell.length_b   1.000
_cell.length_c   1.000
_cell.angle_alpha   90.00
_cell.angle_beta   90.00
_cell.angle_gamma   90.00
#
_symmetry.space_group_name_H-M   'P 1'
#
loop_
_entity.id
_entity.type
_entity.pdbx_description
1 polymer ?
#
loop_
_entity_poly.entity_id
_entity_poly.type
_entity_poly.pdbx_seq_one_letter_code
_entity_poly.pdbx_strand_id
1 'polypeptide(L)'
;MVITIDGPAGAGKSTVARKLAQRLGFDYLDTGAMYRAATWKLLQADPDDCSAEEVARIVAETDIRFSGKGPDRRIMCDGRDVSGEIRTPRVTRNIYRVADEPAARKPLIEAQREIAGRRNLVTEGRDQGTDVFPDASVKFYLTASRRERAMRRLQDLQDAGHDVSLEEMVEQLARRDHEDNSRPVGALRKEDDMEVVDSTGLTVDETVDRMIETIDRECPDAISKSERRAGK
;
A
#
# COMPACT_ATOMS: atom_id res chain seq x y z
N MET A 1 15.67 -7.23 -6.65
CA MET A 1 14.85 -7.98 -5.66
C MET A 1 13.59 -7.19 -5.37
N VAL A 2 12.42 -7.83 -5.39
CA VAL A 2 11.15 -7.21 -4.99
C VAL A 2 10.61 -7.96 -3.77
N ILE A 3 10.19 -7.20 -2.77
CA ILE A 3 9.52 -7.71 -1.56
C ILE A 3 8.13 -7.07 -1.53
N THR A 4 7.09 -7.89 -1.43
CA THR A 4 5.71 -7.42 -1.38
C THR A 4 5.11 -7.58 0.02
N ILE A 5 4.28 -6.62 0.44
CA ILE A 5 3.55 -6.67 1.70
C ILE A 5 2.07 -6.38 1.42
N ASP A 6 1.27 -7.43 1.37
CA ASP A 6 -0.18 -7.32 1.24
C ASP A 6 -0.86 -7.50 2.59
N GLY A 7 -2.12 -7.11 2.69
CA GLY A 7 -2.88 -7.28 3.92
C GLY A 7 -4.00 -6.26 4.09
N PRO A 8 -4.87 -6.45 5.09
CA PRO A 8 -6.06 -5.64 5.29
C PRO A 8 -5.76 -4.20 5.72
N ALA A 9 -6.79 -3.36 5.70
CA ALA A 9 -6.68 -1.98 6.17
C ALA A 9 -6.34 -1.93 7.67
N GLY A 10 -5.48 -0.98 8.07
CA GLY A 10 -5.07 -0.82 9.47
C GLY A 10 -4.02 -1.82 9.98
N ALA A 11 -3.53 -2.77 9.15
CA ALA A 11 -2.49 -3.72 9.54
C ALA A 11 -1.10 -3.08 9.76
N GLY A 12 -0.91 -1.81 9.41
CA GLY A 12 0.37 -1.10 9.58
C GLY A 12 1.33 -1.25 8.40
N LYS A 13 0.85 -1.75 7.24
CA LYS A 13 1.68 -2.04 6.05
C LYS A 13 2.63 -0.91 5.66
N SER A 14 2.13 0.32 5.51
CA SER A 14 2.94 1.45 5.05
C SER A 14 4.07 1.81 6.03
N THR A 15 3.79 1.71 7.33
CA THR A 15 4.80 1.96 8.38
C THR A 15 5.86 0.86 8.39
N VAL A 16 5.43 -0.40 8.36
CA VAL A 16 6.32 -1.57 8.34
C VAL A 16 7.13 -1.60 7.05
N ALA A 17 6.50 -1.42 5.88
CA ALA A 17 7.17 -1.43 4.58
C ALA A 17 8.23 -0.34 4.47
N ARG A 18 7.93 0.87 4.95
CA ARG A 18 8.90 1.98 4.97
C ARG A 18 10.09 1.67 5.86
N LYS A 19 9.84 1.15 7.07
CA LYS A 19 10.90 0.78 8.01
C LYS A 19 11.74 -0.38 7.47
N LEU A 20 11.10 -1.40 6.88
CA LEU A 20 11.78 -2.53 6.25
C LEU A 20 12.67 -2.06 5.10
N ALA A 21 12.15 -1.22 4.18
CA ALA A 21 12.91 -0.66 3.09
C ALA A 21 14.12 0.14 3.58
N GLN A 22 13.95 0.96 4.62
CA GLN A 22 15.04 1.70 5.25
C GLN A 22 16.13 0.77 5.81
N ARG A 23 15.72 -0.30 6.53
CA ARG A 23 16.66 -1.26 7.13
C ARG A 23 17.42 -2.08 6.11
N LEU A 24 16.83 -2.33 4.95
CA LEU A 24 17.43 -3.07 3.85
C LEU A 24 18.21 -2.19 2.85
N GLY A 25 18.10 -0.86 2.95
CA GLY A 25 18.62 0.04 1.93
C GLY A 25 17.88 -0.03 0.59
N PHE A 26 16.62 -0.47 0.60
CA PHE A 26 15.76 -0.64 -0.57
C PHE A 26 14.92 0.60 -0.83
N ASP A 27 14.48 0.77 -2.08
CA ASP A 27 13.43 1.74 -2.40
C ASP A 27 12.08 1.27 -1.80
N TYR A 28 11.21 2.24 -1.46
CA TYR A 28 9.86 1.97 -0.96
C TYR A 28 8.82 2.46 -1.97
N LEU A 29 7.75 1.69 -2.19
CA LEU A 29 6.64 2.08 -3.05
C LEU A 29 5.31 1.98 -2.30
N ASP A 30 4.64 3.13 -2.11
CA ASP A 30 3.28 3.26 -1.60
C ASP A 30 2.30 3.21 -2.78
N THR A 31 1.81 2.02 -3.12
CA THR A 31 0.87 1.88 -4.24
C THR A 31 -0.49 2.48 -3.92
N GLY A 32 -0.90 2.42 -2.66
CA GLY A 32 -2.12 3.07 -2.19
C GLY A 32 -2.12 4.57 -2.45
N ALA A 33 -0.98 5.25 -2.36
CA ALA A 33 -0.86 6.65 -2.74
C ALA A 33 -1.06 6.86 -4.24
N MET A 34 -0.59 5.94 -5.11
CA MET A 34 -0.81 6.03 -6.57
C MET A 34 -2.31 5.93 -6.91
N TYR A 35 -3.01 4.92 -6.38
CA TYR A 35 -4.45 4.78 -6.57
C TYR A 35 -5.24 5.99 -6.05
N ARG A 36 -4.84 6.54 -4.91
CA ARG A 36 -5.44 7.76 -4.35
C ARG A 36 -5.17 8.99 -5.20
N ALA A 37 -4.00 9.13 -5.79
CA ALA A 37 -3.68 10.23 -6.70
C ALA A 37 -4.51 10.15 -7.98
N ALA A 38 -4.66 8.96 -8.56
CA ALA A 38 -5.55 8.72 -9.69
C ALA A 38 -7.01 9.03 -9.34
N THR A 39 -7.46 8.60 -8.15
CA THR A 39 -8.81 8.93 -7.65
C THR A 39 -8.99 10.44 -7.44
N TRP A 40 -7.99 11.11 -6.86
CA TRP A 40 -8.01 12.56 -6.69
C TRP A 40 -8.15 13.26 -8.04
N LYS A 41 -7.41 12.83 -9.06
CA LYS A 41 -7.51 13.36 -10.43
C LYS A 41 -8.91 13.14 -11.01
N LEU A 42 -9.47 11.94 -10.88
CA LEU A 42 -10.83 11.62 -11.31
C LEU A 42 -11.85 12.55 -10.65
N LEU A 43 -11.70 12.87 -9.37
CA LEU A 43 -12.59 13.75 -8.62
C LEU A 43 -12.47 15.24 -8.99
N GLN A 44 -11.50 15.64 -9.82
CA GLN A 44 -11.42 17.00 -10.41
C GLN A 44 -12.25 17.11 -11.69
N ALA A 45 -12.49 16.01 -12.40
CA ALA A 45 -13.53 15.90 -13.41
C ALA A 45 -14.91 15.80 -12.74
N ASP A 46 -16.00 15.76 -13.49
CA ASP A 46 -17.31 15.43 -12.90
C ASP A 46 -17.41 13.90 -12.74
N PRO A 47 -17.16 13.38 -11.52
CA PRO A 47 -17.00 11.94 -11.35
C PRO A 47 -18.32 11.18 -11.50
N ASP A 48 -19.48 11.81 -11.29
CA ASP A 48 -20.76 11.11 -11.25
C ASP A 48 -21.24 10.73 -12.66
N ASP A 49 -20.74 11.40 -13.69
CA ASP A 49 -21.04 11.14 -15.10
C ASP A 49 -19.95 10.33 -15.84
N CYS A 50 -18.82 9.96 -15.18
CA CYS A 50 -17.74 9.23 -15.84
C CYS A 50 -18.10 7.76 -16.06
N SER A 51 -18.08 7.32 -17.31
CA SER A 51 -18.11 5.90 -17.68
C SER A 51 -16.81 5.18 -17.30
N ALA A 52 -16.81 3.85 -17.30
CA ALA A 52 -15.60 3.05 -17.06
C ALA A 52 -14.46 3.40 -18.03
N GLU A 53 -14.79 3.63 -19.32
CA GLU A 53 -13.83 4.04 -20.35
C GLU A 53 -13.21 5.41 -20.06
N GLU A 54 -14.02 6.35 -19.56
CA GLU A 54 -13.53 7.68 -19.19
C GLU A 54 -12.64 7.63 -17.95
N VAL A 55 -13.00 6.84 -16.94
CA VAL A 55 -12.15 6.59 -15.77
C VAL A 55 -10.79 6.04 -16.23
N ALA A 56 -10.79 5.03 -17.10
CA ALA A 56 -9.57 4.43 -17.63
C ALA A 56 -8.73 5.44 -18.41
N ARG A 57 -9.34 6.25 -19.25
CA ARG A 57 -8.69 7.30 -20.03
C ARG A 57 -8.06 8.36 -19.12
N ILE A 58 -8.80 8.87 -18.13
CA ILE A 58 -8.30 9.87 -17.19
C ILE A 58 -7.06 9.32 -16.46
N VAL A 59 -7.12 8.07 -15.98
CA VAL A 59 -5.99 7.46 -15.26
C VAL A 59 -4.79 7.26 -16.19
N ALA A 60 -5.01 6.79 -17.43
CA ALA A 60 -3.93 6.57 -18.39
C ALA A 60 -3.22 7.87 -18.83
N GLU A 61 -3.95 8.98 -18.89
CA GLU A 61 -3.41 10.31 -19.25
C GLU A 61 -2.77 11.04 -18.04
N THR A 62 -2.92 10.52 -16.82
CA THR A 62 -2.44 11.19 -15.61
C THR A 62 -0.98 10.81 -15.31
N ASP A 63 -0.11 11.80 -15.20
CA ASP A 63 1.28 11.60 -14.76
C ASP A 63 1.36 11.53 -13.23
N ILE A 64 1.59 10.32 -12.69
CA ILE A 64 1.73 10.08 -11.26
C ILE A 64 3.17 9.70 -10.96
N ARG A 65 3.86 10.53 -10.17
CA ARG A 65 5.27 10.34 -9.81
C ARG A 65 5.52 10.55 -8.34
N PHE A 66 6.55 9.89 -7.82
CA PHE A 66 7.10 10.21 -6.51
C PHE A 66 8.29 11.15 -6.65
N SER A 67 8.36 12.18 -5.80
CA SER A 67 9.46 13.14 -5.70
C SER A 67 10.01 13.14 -4.28
N GLY A 68 11.31 13.42 -4.12
CA GLY A 68 11.98 13.39 -2.82
C GLY A 68 12.30 11.99 -2.32
N LYS A 69 12.87 11.91 -1.11
CA LYS A 69 13.25 10.64 -0.45
C LYS A 69 12.88 10.69 1.03
N GLY A 70 12.74 9.51 1.64
CA GLY A 70 12.48 9.38 3.08
C GLY A 70 11.22 10.13 3.52
N PRO A 71 11.30 10.93 4.60
CA PRO A 71 10.17 11.70 5.14
C PRO A 71 9.64 12.77 4.18
N ASP A 72 10.51 13.30 3.33
CA ASP A 72 10.16 14.36 2.37
C ASP A 72 9.59 13.85 1.06
N ARG A 73 9.33 12.53 0.97
CA ARG A 73 8.76 11.93 -0.22
C ARG A 73 7.34 12.44 -0.44
N ARG A 74 7.11 12.98 -1.64
CA ARG A 74 5.83 13.55 -2.09
C ARG A 74 5.28 12.72 -3.23
N ILE A 75 3.95 12.74 -3.37
CA ILE A 75 3.30 12.22 -4.57
C ILE A 75 2.83 13.38 -5.43
N MET A 76 3.28 13.36 -6.67
CA MET A 76 2.96 14.36 -7.68
C MET A 76 1.90 13.80 -8.63
N CYS A 77 0.94 14.61 -8.97
CA CYS A 77 -0.08 14.33 -9.98
C CYS A 77 -0.09 15.48 -10.98
N ASP A 78 0.28 15.21 -12.24
CA ASP A 78 0.44 16.22 -13.30
C ASP A 78 1.33 17.40 -12.86
N GLY A 79 2.44 17.09 -12.17
CA GLY A 79 3.37 18.10 -11.67
C GLY A 79 2.95 18.83 -10.38
N ARG A 80 1.75 18.58 -9.85
CA ARG A 80 1.26 19.15 -8.59
C ARG A 80 1.51 18.20 -7.43
N ASP A 81 2.01 18.71 -6.28
CA ASP A 81 2.04 17.95 -5.02
C ASP A 81 0.61 17.77 -4.48
N VAL A 82 0.17 16.52 -4.38
CA VAL A 82 -1.16 16.14 -3.90
C VAL A 82 -1.11 15.32 -2.62
N SER A 83 0.04 15.28 -1.94
CA SER A 83 0.30 14.42 -0.78
C SER A 83 -0.70 14.60 0.38
N GLY A 84 -1.20 15.82 0.57
CA GLY A 84 -2.24 16.12 1.54
C GLY A 84 -3.63 15.74 1.04
N GLU A 85 -3.96 16.15 -0.18
CA GLU A 85 -5.29 16.01 -0.77
C GLU A 85 -5.71 14.55 -0.98
N ILE A 86 -4.78 13.66 -1.27
CA ILE A 86 -5.07 12.23 -1.48
C ILE A 86 -5.51 11.49 -0.21
N ARG A 87 -5.32 12.07 0.98
CA ARG A 87 -5.65 11.44 2.26
C ARG A 87 -7.01 11.86 2.82
N THR A 88 -7.78 12.64 2.07
CA THR A 88 -9.10 13.11 2.47
C THR A 88 -10.15 11.99 2.50
N PRO A 89 -11.21 12.12 3.32
CA PRO A 89 -12.33 11.17 3.31
C PRO A 89 -13.00 11.05 1.94
N ARG A 90 -13.06 12.14 1.15
CA ARG A 90 -13.63 12.15 -0.19
C ARG A 90 -12.85 11.21 -1.12
N VAL A 91 -11.54 11.30 -1.16
CA VAL A 91 -10.69 10.40 -1.96
C VAL A 91 -10.82 8.97 -1.46
N THR A 92 -10.79 8.76 -0.13
CA THR A 92 -10.89 7.41 0.46
C THR A 92 -12.19 6.70 0.08
N ARG A 93 -13.32 7.41 0.09
CA ARG A 93 -14.63 6.84 -0.28
C ARG A 93 -14.80 6.53 -1.76
N ASN A 94 -14.02 7.16 -2.62
CA ASN A 94 -14.13 7.03 -4.07
C ASN A 94 -13.02 6.18 -4.72
N ILE A 95 -12.10 5.62 -3.92
CA ILE A 95 -10.95 4.87 -4.45
C ILE A 95 -11.38 3.63 -5.25
N TYR A 96 -12.53 3.04 -4.95
CA TYR A 96 -13.11 1.90 -5.64
C TYR A 96 -13.32 2.18 -7.13
N ARG A 97 -13.65 3.41 -7.52
CA ARG A 97 -13.88 3.80 -8.91
C ARG A 97 -12.65 3.60 -9.81
N VAL A 98 -11.47 3.63 -9.24
CA VAL A 98 -10.20 3.33 -9.94
C VAL A 98 -9.76 1.89 -9.63
N ALA A 99 -9.88 1.48 -8.36
CA ALA A 99 -9.35 0.21 -7.91
C ALA A 99 -10.13 -1.02 -8.44
N ASP A 100 -11.41 -0.87 -8.70
CA ASP A 100 -12.28 -1.96 -9.18
C ASP A 100 -12.43 -1.96 -10.72
N GLU A 101 -11.84 -0.96 -11.42
CA GLU A 101 -11.88 -0.85 -12.87
C GLU A 101 -10.61 -1.44 -13.51
N PRO A 102 -10.70 -2.58 -14.23
CA PRO A 102 -9.52 -3.24 -14.80
C PRO A 102 -8.72 -2.37 -15.75
N ALA A 103 -9.38 -1.58 -16.59
CA ALA A 103 -8.73 -0.72 -17.56
C ALA A 103 -7.99 0.47 -16.91
N ALA A 104 -8.51 0.98 -15.77
CA ALA A 104 -7.85 2.02 -14.99
C ALA A 104 -6.65 1.47 -14.17
N ARG A 105 -6.72 0.20 -13.74
CA ARG A 105 -5.62 -0.44 -13.01
C ARG A 105 -4.39 -0.67 -13.88
N LYS A 106 -4.59 -1.03 -15.15
CA LYS A 106 -3.51 -1.42 -16.06
C LYS A 106 -2.38 -0.39 -16.12
N PRO A 107 -2.59 0.89 -16.42
CA PRO A 107 -1.52 1.89 -16.43
C PRO A 107 -0.84 2.08 -15.07
N LEU A 108 -1.58 1.94 -13.96
CA LEU A 108 -0.99 2.01 -12.61
C LEU A 108 -0.08 0.81 -12.32
N ILE A 109 -0.46 -0.39 -12.73
CA ILE A 109 0.36 -1.60 -12.59
C ILE A 109 1.62 -1.49 -13.45
N GLU A 110 1.52 -1.02 -14.69
CA GLU A 110 2.66 -0.79 -15.58
C GLU A 110 3.63 0.22 -14.97
N ALA A 111 3.14 1.34 -14.44
CA ALA A 111 3.95 2.34 -13.74
C ALA A 111 4.64 1.77 -12.49
N GLN A 112 3.96 0.93 -11.69
CA GLN A 112 4.56 0.26 -10.53
C GLN A 112 5.70 -0.67 -10.95
N ARG A 113 5.50 -1.47 -12.02
CA ARG A 113 6.53 -2.37 -12.58
C ARG A 113 7.70 -1.60 -13.16
N GLU A 114 7.47 -0.46 -13.81
CA GLU A 114 8.52 0.42 -14.31
C GLU A 114 9.35 1.01 -13.16
N ILE A 115 8.70 1.47 -12.09
CA ILE A 115 9.38 1.97 -10.88
C ILE A 115 10.25 0.88 -10.26
N ALA A 116 9.76 -0.35 -10.20
CA ALA A 116 10.53 -1.50 -9.72
C ALA A 116 11.76 -1.73 -10.58
N GLY A 117 11.60 -1.81 -11.91
CA GLY A 117 12.68 -1.97 -12.87
C GLY A 117 13.72 -3.01 -12.42
N ARG A 118 14.99 -2.57 -12.30
CA ARG A 118 16.10 -3.37 -11.78
C ARG A 118 16.50 -3.01 -10.33
N ARG A 119 15.64 -2.36 -9.60
CA ARG A 119 15.92 -1.87 -8.25
C ARG A 119 15.53 -2.91 -7.20
N ASN A 120 16.15 -2.80 -6.05
CA ASN A 120 15.67 -3.47 -4.86
C ASN A 120 14.51 -2.65 -4.27
N LEU A 121 13.33 -3.26 -4.11
CA LEU A 121 12.08 -2.58 -3.77
C LEU A 121 11.31 -3.30 -2.69
N VAL A 122 10.79 -2.55 -1.73
CA VAL A 122 9.69 -2.97 -0.85
C VAL A 122 8.42 -2.24 -1.30
N THR A 123 7.40 -2.99 -1.66
CA THR A 123 6.10 -2.44 -2.07
C THR A 123 4.98 -2.94 -1.17
N GLU A 124 3.92 -2.14 -1.00
CA GLU A 124 2.77 -2.56 -0.20
C GLU A 124 1.45 -2.25 -0.88
N GLY A 125 0.45 -3.12 -0.63
CA GLY A 125 -0.86 -2.96 -1.26
C GLY A 125 -1.90 -3.96 -0.79
N ARG A 126 -2.63 -4.54 -1.76
CA ARG A 126 -3.62 -5.59 -1.58
C ARG A 126 -3.37 -6.80 -2.46
N ASP A 127 -2.71 -6.57 -3.57
CA ASP A 127 -2.53 -7.49 -4.69
C ASP A 127 -1.10 -7.45 -5.23
N GLN A 128 -0.17 -6.98 -4.42
CA GLN A 128 1.22 -6.78 -4.86
C GLN A 128 1.90 -8.11 -5.15
N GLY A 129 1.73 -9.10 -4.29
CA GLY A 129 2.31 -10.44 -4.45
C GLY A 129 1.48 -11.37 -5.32
N THR A 130 0.22 -11.02 -5.63
CA THR A 130 -0.66 -11.86 -6.47
C THR A 130 -0.72 -11.39 -7.92
N ASP A 131 -1.00 -10.10 -8.13
CA ASP A 131 -1.32 -9.57 -9.46
C ASP A 131 -0.19 -8.69 -10.02
N VAL A 132 0.46 -7.86 -9.17
CA VAL A 132 1.44 -6.88 -9.65
C VAL A 132 2.83 -7.47 -9.80
N PHE A 133 3.32 -8.17 -8.79
CA PHE A 133 4.63 -8.82 -8.76
C PHE A 133 4.51 -10.30 -8.35
N PRO A 134 3.86 -11.14 -9.18
CA PRO A 134 3.67 -12.57 -8.85
C PRO A 134 5.00 -13.32 -8.67
N ASP A 135 6.08 -12.81 -9.28
CA ASP A 135 7.44 -13.37 -9.16
C ASP A 135 8.30 -12.62 -8.11
N ALA A 136 7.67 -11.93 -7.15
CA ALA A 136 8.40 -11.26 -6.07
C ALA A 136 9.25 -12.27 -5.28
N SER A 137 10.46 -11.83 -4.90
CA SER A 137 11.43 -12.71 -4.22
C SER A 137 10.96 -13.16 -2.84
N VAL A 138 10.22 -12.31 -2.13
CA VAL A 138 9.56 -12.64 -0.85
C VAL A 138 8.21 -11.93 -0.82
N LYS A 139 7.19 -12.66 -0.41
CA LYS A 139 5.83 -12.17 -0.32
C LYS A 139 5.32 -12.27 1.11
N PHE A 140 4.89 -11.18 1.68
CA PHE A 140 4.30 -11.12 3.02
C PHE A 140 2.81 -10.82 2.98
N TYR A 141 2.06 -11.53 3.82
CA TYR A 141 0.71 -11.16 4.19
C TYR A 141 0.72 -10.62 5.62
N LEU A 142 0.73 -9.29 5.77
CA LEU A 142 0.74 -8.62 7.07
C LEU A 142 -0.69 -8.47 7.60
N THR A 143 -0.94 -9.03 8.78
CA THR A 143 -2.24 -8.94 9.44
C THR A 143 -2.10 -8.49 10.91
N ALA A 144 -3.22 -8.19 11.53
CA ALA A 144 -3.40 -8.06 12.96
C ALA A 144 -4.89 -8.28 13.28
N SER A 145 -5.21 -8.55 14.56
CA SER A 145 -6.61 -8.66 14.98
C SER A 145 -7.40 -7.40 14.59
N ARG A 146 -8.68 -7.57 14.24
CA ARG A 146 -9.52 -6.42 13.81
C ARG A 146 -9.58 -5.33 14.88
N ARG A 147 -9.63 -5.72 16.16
CA ARG A 147 -9.62 -4.79 17.27
C ARG A 147 -8.32 -3.99 17.34
N GLU A 148 -7.19 -4.64 17.16
CA GLU A 148 -5.86 -3.99 17.12
C GLU A 148 -5.77 -2.98 15.96
N ARG A 149 -6.21 -3.39 14.76
CA ARG A 149 -6.25 -2.52 13.58
C ARG A 149 -7.17 -1.32 13.80
N ALA A 150 -8.31 -1.53 14.47
CA ALA A 150 -9.24 -0.45 14.83
C ALA A 150 -8.62 0.52 15.84
N MET A 151 -7.93 0.03 16.85
CA MET A 151 -7.24 0.89 17.84
C MET A 151 -6.15 1.74 17.17
N ARG A 152 -5.31 1.15 16.30
CA ARG A 152 -4.28 1.89 15.55
C ARG A 152 -4.91 3.00 14.69
N ARG A 153 -6.01 2.69 14.00
CA ARG A 153 -6.70 3.67 13.14
C ARG A 153 -7.43 4.75 13.94
N LEU A 154 -7.98 4.38 15.08
CA LEU A 154 -8.64 5.32 16.00
C LEU A 154 -7.66 6.38 16.52
N GLN A 155 -6.44 5.94 16.91
CA GLN A 155 -5.39 6.86 17.34
C GLN A 155 -5.04 7.87 16.23
N ASP A 156 -4.84 7.41 14.99
CA ASP A 156 -4.57 8.28 13.83
C ASP A 156 -5.68 9.34 13.62
N LEU A 157 -6.96 8.97 13.85
CA LEU A 157 -8.10 9.86 13.65
C LEU A 157 -8.28 10.83 14.83
N GLN A 158 -8.05 10.39 16.06
CA GLN A 158 -8.09 11.25 17.24
C GLN A 158 -7.00 12.32 17.17
N ASP A 159 -5.80 11.95 16.75
CA ASP A 159 -4.69 12.88 16.53
C ASP A 159 -5.03 13.91 15.41
N ALA A 160 -5.93 13.55 14.48
CA ALA A 160 -6.46 14.45 13.46
C ALA A 160 -7.74 15.20 13.89
N GLY A 161 -8.18 15.06 15.16
CA GLY A 161 -9.33 15.78 15.71
C GLY A 161 -10.70 15.19 15.38
N HIS A 162 -10.76 13.92 14.95
CA HIS A 162 -12.02 13.23 14.68
C HIS A 162 -12.49 12.43 15.91
N ASP A 163 -13.78 12.53 16.22
CA ASP A 163 -14.42 11.77 17.30
C ASP A 163 -15.16 10.57 16.69
N VAL A 164 -14.58 9.38 16.87
CA VAL A 164 -15.11 8.09 16.36
C VAL A 164 -14.95 7.07 17.48
N SER A 165 -15.96 6.24 17.75
CA SER A 165 -15.86 5.16 18.72
C SER A 165 -15.06 3.96 18.20
N LEU A 166 -14.55 3.13 19.11
CA LEU A 166 -13.84 1.90 18.74
C LEU A 166 -14.76 0.92 18.00
N GLU A 167 -16.02 0.82 18.45
CA GLU A 167 -17.03 -0.05 17.85
C GLU A 167 -17.33 0.35 16.42
N GLU A 168 -17.53 1.63 16.15
CA GLU A 168 -17.74 2.15 14.79
C GLU A 168 -16.51 1.90 13.91
N MET A 169 -15.31 2.06 14.46
CA MET A 169 -14.07 1.78 13.70
C MET A 169 -13.94 0.29 13.38
N VAL A 170 -14.27 -0.61 14.29
CA VAL A 170 -14.28 -2.07 14.04
C VAL A 170 -15.26 -2.42 12.91
N GLU A 171 -16.46 -1.83 12.90
CA GLU A 171 -17.44 -2.04 11.85
C GLU A 171 -17.00 -1.46 10.50
N GLN A 172 -16.42 -0.26 10.50
CA GLN A 172 -15.87 0.35 9.28
C GLN A 172 -14.77 -0.52 8.67
N LEU A 173 -13.86 -1.07 9.49
CA LEU A 173 -12.82 -1.97 9.03
C LEU A 173 -13.39 -3.30 8.54
N ALA A 174 -14.43 -3.83 9.18
CA ALA A 174 -15.09 -5.06 8.72
C ALA A 174 -15.70 -4.89 7.32
N ARG A 175 -16.39 -3.77 7.07
CA ARG A 175 -16.93 -3.45 5.75
C ARG A 175 -15.82 -3.33 4.72
N ARG A 176 -14.76 -2.61 5.04
CA ARG A 176 -13.63 -2.41 4.14
C ARG A 176 -12.87 -3.69 3.84
N ASP A 177 -12.68 -4.58 4.82
CA ASP A 177 -12.07 -5.89 4.60
C ASP A 177 -12.95 -6.73 3.64
N HIS A 178 -14.26 -6.67 3.81
CA HIS A 178 -15.17 -7.35 2.90
C HIS A 178 -15.07 -6.80 1.46
N GLU A 179 -15.07 -5.47 1.30
CA GLU A 179 -14.89 -4.80 0.01
C GLU A 179 -13.54 -5.18 -0.62
N ASP A 180 -12.42 -5.08 0.13
CA ASP A 180 -11.09 -5.41 -0.37
C ASP A 180 -10.98 -6.89 -0.80
N ASN A 181 -11.66 -7.83 -0.13
CA ASN A 181 -11.65 -9.26 -0.45
C ASN A 181 -12.59 -9.63 -1.61
N SER A 182 -13.67 -8.86 -1.82
CA SER A 182 -14.71 -9.17 -2.81
C SER A 182 -14.55 -8.41 -4.13
N ARG A 183 -13.45 -7.66 -4.30
CA ARG A 183 -13.18 -6.93 -5.54
C ARG A 183 -13.17 -7.86 -6.75
N PRO A 184 -13.72 -7.45 -7.89
CA PRO A 184 -13.67 -8.23 -9.13
C PRO A 184 -12.22 -8.37 -9.64
N VAL A 185 -11.35 -7.39 -9.37
CA VAL A 185 -9.92 -7.36 -9.73
C VAL A 185 -9.09 -6.78 -8.59
N GLY A 186 -7.86 -7.28 -8.41
CA GLY A 186 -6.96 -6.81 -7.34
C GLY A 186 -7.52 -7.06 -5.94
N ALA A 187 -8.29 -8.12 -5.77
CA ALA A 187 -8.80 -8.53 -4.46
C ALA A 187 -7.66 -8.86 -3.51
N LEU A 188 -7.84 -8.53 -2.24
CA LEU A 188 -6.90 -8.99 -1.21
C LEU A 188 -7.04 -10.51 -1.04
N ARG A 189 -6.02 -11.24 -1.42
CA ARG A 189 -5.92 -12.70 -1.26
C ARG A 189 -4.68 -13.05 -0.48
N LYS A 190 -4.82 -14.10 0.33
CA LYS A 190 -3.69 -14.76 0.96
C LYS A 190 -3.40 -16.04 0.18
N GLU A 191 -2.28 -16.11 -0.49
CA GLU A 191 -1.83 -17.27 -1.24
C GLU A 191 -0.84 -18.11 -0.41
N ASP A 192 -0.63 -19.37 -0.81
CA ASP A 192 0.19 -20.32 -0.05
C ASP A 192 1.69 -19.97 -0.05
N ASP A 193 2.14 -19.20 -1.03
CA ASP A 193 3.51 -18.72 -1.16
C ASP A 193 3.79 -17.40 -0.41
N MET A 194 2.83 -16.94 0.39
CA MET A 194 2.97 -15.75 1.24
C MET A 194 3.30 -16.12 2.68
N GLU A 195 4.36 -15.56 3.22
CA GLU A 195 4.64 -15.62 4.66
C GLU A 195 3.66 -14.74 5.43
N VAL A 196 2.91 -15.34 6.36
CA VAL A 196 1.94 -14.61 7.19
C VAL A 196 2.62 -14.01 8.40
N VAL A 197 2.56 -12.69 8.54
CA VAL A 197 3.07 -11.97 9.71
C VAL A 197 1.88 -11.38 10.47
N ASP A 198 1.55 -11.99 11.62
CA ASP A 198 0.58 -11.40 12.55
C ASP A 198 1.30 -10.42 13.48
N SER A 199 0.97 -9.14 13.33
CA SER A 199 1.54 -8.04 14.11
C SER A 199 0.70 -7.67 15.34
N THR A 200 -0.25 -8.49 15.74
CA THR A 200 -1.06 -8.25 16.95
C THR A 200 -0.15 -8.19 18.17
N GLY A 201 -0.19 -7.08 18.90
CA GLY A 201 0.64 -6.85 20.08
C GLY A 201 2.13 -6.63 19.82
N LEU A 202 2.56 -6.59 18.55
CA LEU A 202 3.94 -6.31 18.19
C LEU A 202 4.15 -4.83 17.90
N THR A 203 5.34 -4.35 18.25
CA THR A 203 5.87 -3.09 17.76
C THR A 203 6.23 -3.17 16.28
N VAL A 204 6.43 -2.02 15.65
CA VAL A 204 6.91 -1.95 14.25
C VAL A 204 8.27 -2.61 14.10
N ASP A 205 9.18 -2.41 15.06
CA ASP A 205 10.52 -2.97 15.01
C ASP A 205 10.50 -4.50 15.13
N GLU A 206 9.75 -5.07 16.07
CA GLU A 206 9.57 -6.53 16.19
C GLU A 206 8.95 -7.15 14.93
N THR A 207 7.98 -6.45 14.32
CA THR A 207 7.37 -6.91 13.05
C THR A 207 8.40 -6.93 11.92
N VAL A 208 9.22 -5.89 11.81
CA VAL A 208 10.28 -5.79 10.79
C VAL A 208 11.37 -6.82 11.05
N ASP A 209 11.75 -7.07 12.30
CA ASP A 209 12.75 -8.10 12.65
C ASP A 209 12.30 -9.48 12.18
N ARG A 210 11.04 -9.88 12.42
CA ARG A 210 10.47 -11.13 11.89
C ARG A 210 10.51 -11.21 10.36
N MET A 211 10.20 -10.10 9.67
CA MET A 211 10.29 -10.07 8.21
C MET A 211 11.73 -10.24 7.72
N ILE A 212 12.70 -9.61 8.38
CA ILE A 212 14.12 -9.75 8.03
C ILE A 212 14.60 -11.20 8.25
N GLU A 213 14.20 -11.86 9.34
CA GLU A 213 14.50 -13.27 9.56
C GLU A 213 13.99 -14.18 8.43
N THR A 214 12.76 -13.92 7.95
CA THR A 214 12.21 -14.63 6.79
C THR A 214 13.00 -14.34 5.51
N ILE A 215 13.32 -13.07 5.25
CA ILE A 215 14.11 -12.69 4.07
C ILE A 215 15.49 -13.36 4.10
N ASP A 216 16.14 -13.41 5.27
CA ASP A 216 17.44 -14.06 5.44
C ASP A 216 17.39 -15.57 5.20
N ARG A 217 16.28 -16.21 5.57
CA ARG A 217 16.05 -17.64 5.34
C ARG A 217 15.80 -17.95 3.86
N GLU A 218 14.99 -17.14 3.18
CA GLU A 218 14.55 -17.41 1.82
C GLU A 218 15.53 -16.87 0.75
N CYS A 219 16.25 -15.80 1.08
CA CYS A 219 17.16 -15.11 0.17
C CYS A 219 18.52 -14.82 0.86
N PRO A 220 19.28 -15.82 1.32
CA PRO A 220 20.47 -15.63 2.16
C PRO A 220 21.57 -14.78 1.49
N ASP A 221 21.65 -14.81 0.17
CA ASP A 221 22.66 -14.09 -0.62
C ASP A 221 22.20 -12.71 -1.10
N ALA A 222 20.93 -12.35 -0.89
CA ALA A 222 20.32 -11.16 -1.49
C ALA A 222 20.70 -9.86 -0.76
N ILE A 223 21.14 -9.94 0.50
CA ILE A 223 21.41 -8.76 1.33
C ILE A 223 22.79 -8.93 1.98
N SER A 224 23.76 -8.09 1.57
CA SER A 224 25.08 -8.12 2.21
C SER A 224 24.99 -7.75 3.69
N LYS A 225 25.81 -8.42 4.54
CA LYS A 225 25.85 -8.14 5.99
C LYS A 225 26.23 -6.68 6.32
N SER A 226 26.82 -5.95 5.37
CA SER A 226 27.20 -4.54 5.52
C SER A 226 26.00 -3.59 5.38
N GLU A 227 25.01 -3.93 4.56
CA GLU A 227 23.81 -3.11 4.36
C GLU A 227 22.86 -3.17 5.57
N ARG A 228 22.88 -4.27 6.33
CA ARG A 228 22.07 -4.47 7.54
C ARG A 228 22.50 -3.61 8.74
N ARG A 229 23.74 -3.09 8.76
CA ARG A 229 24.30 -2.30 9.85
C ARG A 229 24.17 -0.79 9.64
N ALA A 230 23.90 -0.32 8.43
CA ALA A 230 23.74 1.09 8.11
C ALA A 230 22.38 1.69 8.54
N GLY A 231 21.46 0.86 9.00
CA GLY A 231 20.12 1.27 9.44
C GLY A 231 19.88 1.26 10.97
N LYS A 232 20.95 1.14 11.76
CA LYS A 232 20.85 1.24 13.23
C LYS A 232 21.18 2.64 13.71
#